data_9aae1f8e7f1752e5dc78e39b8cfcbb72
#
_entry.id   9aae1f8e7f1752e5dc78e39b8cfcbb72
#
_cell.length_a   1.000
_cell.length_b   1.000
_cell.length_c   1.000
_cell.angle_alpha   90.00
_cell.angle_beta   90.00
_cell.angle_gamma   90.00
#
_symmetry.space_group_name_H-M   'P 1'
#
loop_
_entity.id
_entity.type
_entity.pdbx_description
1 polymer ?
#
loop_
_entity_poly.entity_id
_entity_poly.type
_entity_poly.pdbx_seq_one_letter_code
_entity_poly.pdbx_strand_id
1 'polypeptide(L)'
;WDAGAINPELMLNDMSKKEEKFYQGKAGMMPAPLFRHVTRHENSVRELFPDASICYDLSPAGPDGARGLSKQGKSGMMTCITAACKNPDKAAAFVDFMVSEEGNNLLRLGIEGIHYTKDGDDIVFHEEERAKDAFSTNGWAHALAWGSFYWPLESNYIPVTDPNRERALHTVDLATQCQVPNLIKQKTQVEIENGAAVDDIYTQYFSDMLQGKLSIEEGVEQLSKSWRSQGGEEILEAV
;
A
#
# COMPACT_ATOMS: atom_id res chain seq x y z
N TRP A 1 13.88 16.60 11.97
CA TRP A 1 12.97 17.53 12.63
C TRP A 1 13.60 18.89 12.77
N ASP A 2 14.72 19.00 13.45
CA ASP A 2 15.41 20.27 13.74
C ASP A 2 15.84 21.03 12.48
N ALA A 3 16.13 20.33 11.40
CA ALA A 3 16.43 20.92 10.11
C ALA A 3 15.19 21.45 9.36
N GLY A 4 14.00 21.30 9.92
CA GLY A 4 12.73 21.68 9.27
C GLY A 4 12.36 20.83 8.04
N ALA A 5 13.00 19.66 7.87
CA ALA A 5 12.77 18.78 6.71
C ALA A 5 11.51 17.90 6.86
N ILE A 6 11.00 17.75 8.09
CA ILE A 6 9.80 16.98 8.39
C ILE A 6 8.60 17.91 8.52
N ASN A 7 7.47 17.52 7.94
CA ASN A 7 6.24 18.29 8.07
C ASN A 7 5.84 18.43 9.55
N PRO A 8 5.68 19.65 10.09
CA PRO A 8 5.37 19.86 11.51
C PRO A 8 4.02 19.27 11.93
N GLU A 9 3.11 19.05 10.99
CA GLU A 9 1.81 18.42 11.24
C GLU A 9 1.84 16.89 11.00
N LEU A 10 3.03 16.27 10.98
CA LEU A 10 3.19 14.83 10.70
C LEU A 10 2.21 13.95 11.49
N MET A 11 2.02 14.26 12.77
CA MET A 11 1.17 13.49 13.68
C MET A 11 -0.33 13.64 13.39
N LEU A 12 -0.73 14.64 12.62
CA LEU A 12 -2.11 14.90 12.22
C LEU A 12 -2.42 14.40 10.79
N ASN A 13 -1.42 13.87 10.11
CA ASN A 13 -1.56 13.41 8.74
C ASN A 13 -2.07 11.96 8.72
N ASP A 14 -3.20 11.76 8.08
CA ASP A 14 -3.60 10.47 7.54
C ASP A 14 -3.02 10.26 6.12
N MET A 15 -3.36 9.13 5.51
CA MET A 15 -2.90 8.80 4.15
C MET A 15 -3.32 9.86 3.12
N SER A 16 -4.56 10.35 3.21
CA SER A 16 -5.12 11.30 2.25
C SER A 16 -4.45 12.67 2.38
N LYS A 17 -4.27 13.16 3.59
CA LYS A 17 -3.56 14.42 3.86
C LYS A 17 -2.10 14.39 3.44
N LYS A 18 -1.43 13.24 3.62
CA LYS A 18 -0.06 13.04 3.14
C LYS A 18 0.01 13.18 1.62
N GLU A 19 -0.87 12.51 0.89
CA GLU A 19 -0.92 12.57 -0.57
C GLU A 19 -1.30 13.98 -1.05
N GLU A 20 -2.30 14.61 -0.43
CA GLU A 20 -2.70 15.98 -0.75
C GLU A 20 -1.54 16.98 -0.63
N LYS A 21 -0.77 16.92 0.46
CA LYS A 21 0.39 17.81 0.66
C LYS A 21 1.47 17.59 -0.39
N PHE A 22 1.68 16.35 -0.81
CA PHE A 22 2.60 16.04 -1.91
C PHE A 22 2.08 16.60 -3.24
N TYR A 23 0.81 16.38 -3.58
CA TYR A 23 0.22 16.90 -4.82
C TYR A 23 0.21 18.44 -4.88
N GLN A 24 0.09 19.10 -3.73
CA GLN A 24 0.18 20.56 -3.61
C GLN A 24 1.63 21.10 -3.60
N GLY A 25 2.64 20.26 -3.76
CA GLY A 25 4.04 20.67 -3.71
C GLY A 25 4.54 21.11 -2.34
N LYS A 26 3.78 20.83 -1.26
CA LYS A 26 4.17 21.12 0.12
C LYS A 26 5.13 20.09 0.71
N ALA A 27 5.22 18.93 0.09
CA ALA A 27 6.18 17.88 0.41
C ALA A 27 6.90 17.47 -0.86
N GLY A 28 8.23 17.48 -0.84
CA GLY A 28 9.06 17.08 -1.99
C GLY A 28 9.24 15.58 -2.11
N MET A 29 8.94 14.82 -1.04
CA MET A 29 9.09 13.36 -0.99
C MET A 29 8.01 12.75 -0.11
N MET A 30 7.52 11.59 -0.49
CA MET A 30 6.65 10.78 0.35
C MET A 30 6.87 9.27 0.11
N PRO A 31 6.76 8.43 1.14
CA PRO A 31 6.66 6.98 0.93
C PRO A 31 5.28 6.65 0.37
N ALA A 32 5.24 5.77 -0.64
CA ALA A 32 4.00 5.32 -1.24
C ALA A 32 4.02 3.81 -1.49
N PRO A 33 2.87 3.12 -1.38
CA PRO A 33 2.76 1.74 -1.81
C PRO A 33 3.01 1.60 -3.31
N LEU A 34 3.66 0.51 -3.70
CA LEU A 34 4.03 0.24 -5.08
C LEU A 34 2.86 0.29 -6.07
N PHE A 35 1.67 -0.17 -5.65
CA PHE A 35 0.46 -0.15 -6.49
C PHE A 35 -0.12 1.26 -6.74
N ARG A 36 0.36 2.28 -6.03
CA ARG A 36 0.02 3.70 -6.25
C ARG A 36 1.08 4.39 -7.09
N HIS A 37 1.43 3.75 -8.16
CA HIS A 37 2.53 4.09 -9.03
C HIS A 37 2.40 5.45 -9.75
N VAL A 38 3.35 5.71 -10.62
CA VAL A 38 3.55 6.92 -11.40
C VAL A 38 2.25 7.51 -11.94
N THR A 39 1.41 6.70 -12.58
CA THR A 39 0.18 7.12 -13.23
C THR A 39 -0.73 7.92 -12.31
N ARG A 40 -0.99 7.40 -11.11
CA ARG A 40 -1.87 8.08 -10.16
C ARG A 40 -1.24 9.34 -9.59
N HIS A 41 -0.03 9.22 -9.04
CA HIS A 41 0.60 10.33 -8.33
C HIS A 41 1.03 11.44 -9.27
N GLU A 42 1.58 11.10 -10.43
CA GLU A 42 2.02 12.09 -11.39
C GLU A 42 0.84 12.85 -12.01
N ASN A 43 -0.24 12.16 -12.35
CA ASN A 43 -1.45 12.83 -12.84
C ASN A 43 -2.00 13.83 -11.82
N SER A 44 -2.06 13.44 -10.53
CA SER A 44 -2.53 14.33 -9.47
C SER A 44 -1.62 15.53 -9.23
N VAL A 45 -0.30 15.37 -9.33
CA VAL A 45 0.64 16.50 -9.23
C VAL A 45 0.50 17.43 -10.44
N ARG A 46 0.33 16.87 -11.63
CA ARG A 46 0.18 17.64 -12.88
C ARG A 46 -1.09 18.47 -12.97
N GLU A 47 -2.10 18.17 -12.18
CA GLU A 47 -3.28 19.05 -12.07
C GLU A 47 -2.91 20.48 -11.64
N LEU A 48 -1.92 20.63 -10.76
CA LEU A 48 -1.43 21.93 -10.30
C LEU A 48 -0.10 22.34 -10.94
N PHE A 49 0.73 21.39 -11.32
CA PHE A 49 2.07 21.59 -11.88
C PHE A 49 2.21 20.79 -13.18
N PRO A 50 1.70 21.29 -14.33
CA PRO A 50 1.61 20.51 -15.57
C PRO A 50 2.93 19.93 -16.05
N ASP A 51 4.05 20.60 -15.79
CA ASP A 51 5.40 20.18 -16.19
C ASP A 51 6.10 19.30 -15.14
N ALA A 52 5.43 18.95 -14.04
CA ALA A 52 6.03 18.15 -13.00
C ALA A 52 6.25 16.70 -13.47
N SER A 53 7.36 16.15 -13.04
CA SER A 53 7.68 14.72 -13.20
C SER A 53 8.09 14.15 -11.85
N ILE A 54 7.55 12.99 -11.52
CA ILE A 54 7.86 12.28 -10.28
C ILE A 54 8.99 11.28 -10.56
N CYS A 55 10.04 11.34 -9.74
CA CYS A 55 11.08 10.32 -9.70
C CYS A 55 10.76 9.28 -8.63
N TYR A 56 11.03 8.02 -8.95
CA TYR A 56 11.00 6.92 -8.01
C TYR A 56 12.42 6.44 -7.78
N ASP A 57 12.74 6.12 -6.56
CA ASP A 57 14.09 5.67 -6.20
C ASP A 57 14.01 4.60 -5.11
N LEU A 58 15.12 3.92 -4.91
CA LEU A 58 15.30 2.97 -3.82
C LEU A 58 15.07 3.67 -2.47
N SER A 59 14.66 2.91 -1.45
CA SER A 59 14.60 3.46 -0.10
C SER A 59 15.96 4.05 0.29
N PRO A 60 15.99 5.13 1.09
CA PRO A 60 17.25 5.71 1.57
C PRO A 60 18.12 4.65 2.25
N ALA A 61 19.41 4.76 2.07
CA ALA A 61 20.37 3.90 2.75
C ALA A 61 20.63 4.39 4.17
N GLY A 62 20.76 3.47 5.13
CA GLY A 62 21.28 3.76 6.45
C GLY A 62 22.77 4.10 6.42
N PRO A 63 23.36 4.49 7.57
CA PRO A 63 24.78 4.84 7.68
C PRO A 63 25.75 3.71 7.26
N ASP A 64 25.29 2.47 7.40
CA ASP A 64 26.01 1.24 7.01
C ASP A 64 25.76 0.83 5.55
N GLY A 65 24.99 1.62 4.80
CA GLY A 65 24.60 1.33 3.43
C GLY A 65 23.42 0.37 3.29
N ALA A 66 22.89 -0.18 4.38
CA ALA A 66 21.73 -1.07 4.35
C ALA A 66 20.47 -0.33 3.88
N ARG A 67 19.67 -0.99 3.05
CA ARG A 67 18.38 -0.52 2.55
C ARG A 67 17.33 -1.59 2.79
N GLY A 68 16.09 -1.20 3.03
CA GLY A 68 15.02 -2.17 3.19
C GLY A 68 13.65 -1.59 2.93
N LEU A 69 12.81 -2.38 2.28
CA LEU A 69 11.38 -2.19 2.19
C LEU A 69 10.71 -3.48 2.68
N SER A 70 9.77 -3.35 3.57
CA SER A 70 9.02 -4.51 4.04
C SER A 70 8.31 -5.20 2.87
N LYS A 71 8.62 -6.47 2.65
CA LYS A 71 7.89 -7.29 1.70
C LYS A 71 6.51 -7.58 2.28
N GLN A 72 5.47 -7.13 1.61
CA GLN A 72 4.11 -7.46 2.02
C GLN A 72 3.88 -8.98 1.94
N GLY A 73 3.21 -9.52 2.96
CA GLY A 73 2.73 -10.90 2.95
C GLY A 73 1.65 -11.10 1.87
N LYS A 74 1.42 -12.36 1.49
CA LYS A 74 0.41 -12.72 0.49
C LYS A 74 -1.03 -12.53 0.97
N SER A 75 -1.25 -12.26 2.27
CA SER A 75 -2.57 -12.16 2.91
C SER A 75 -2.72 -10.80 3.62
N GLY A 76 -2.70 -9.71 2.85
CA GLY A 76 -2.90 -8.36 3.39
C GLY A 76 -4.37 -8.00 3.61
N MET A 77 -5.30 -8.70 2.98
CA MET A 77 -6.75 -8.48 3.08
C MET A 77 -7.51 -9.79 3.05
N MET A 78 -8.67 -9.82 3.69
CA MET A 78 -9.56 -10.98 3.72
C MET A 78 -10.97 -10.56 3.32
N THR A 79 -11.61 -11.36 2.47
CA THR A 79 -13.04 -11.23 2.19
C THR A 79 -13.78 -12.15 3.14
N CYS A 80 -14.71 -11.60 3.90
CA CYS A 80 -15.49 -12.34 4.89
C CYS A 80 -16.97 -12.37 4.53
N ILE A 81 -17.59 -13.55 4.68
CA ILE A 81 -19.04 -13.70 4.62
C ILE A 81 -19.55 -13.63 6.05
N THR A 82 -20.38 -12.63 6.35
CA THR A 82 -20.89 -12.44 7.71
C THR A 82 -21.99 -13.45 8.05
N ALA A 83 -22.18 -13.73 9.36
CA ALA A 83 -23.26 -14.59 9.84
C ALA A 83 -24.67 -14.06 9.53
N ALA A 84 -24.79 -12.76 9.21
CA ALA A 84 -26.06 -12.16 8.78
C ALA A 84 -26.39 -12.42 7.30
N CYS A 85 -25.51 -13.07 6.54
CA CYS A 85 -25.74 -13.38 5.13
C CYS A 85 -26.90 -14.38 4.96
N LYS A 86 -27.92 -13.98 4.19
CA LYS A 86 -29.11 -14.84 3.97
C LYS A 86 -28.85 -16.01 3.01
N ASN A 87 -27.82 -15.92 2.19
CA ASN A 87 -27.49 -16.92 1.17
C ASN A 87 -25.97 -17.16 1.14
N PRO A 88 -25.37 -17.76 2.19
CA PRO A 88 -23.92 -17.91 2.31
C PRO A 88 -23.31 -18.73 1.15
N ASP A 89 -24.00 -19.76 0.67
CA ASP A 89 -23.51 -20.57 -0.46
C ASP A 89 -23.39 -19.75 -1.76
N LYS A 90 -24.36 -18.86 -2.02
CA LYS A 90 -24.28 -17.97 -3.18
C LYS A 90 -23.21 -16.91 -3.01
N ALA A 91 -23.01 -16.41 -1.79
CA ALA A 91 -21.93 -15.48 -1.50
C ALA A 91 -20.56 -16.15 -1.66
N ALA A 92 -20.41 -17.39 -1.21
CA ALA A 92 -19.18 -18.16 -1.42
C ALA A 92 -18.90 -18.39 -2.91
N ALA A 93 -19.92 -18.82 -3.67
CA ALA A 93 -19.78 -19.00 -5.12
C ALA A 93 -19.42 -17.69 -5.86
N PHE A 94 -19.92 -16.55 -5.38
CA PHE A 94 -19.54 -15.25 -5.92
C PHE A 94 -18.06 -14.90 -5.60
N VAL A 95 -17.60 -15.19 -4.38
CA VAL A 95 -16.19 -15.02 -4.02
C VAL A 95 -15.29 -15.91 -4.85
N ASP A 96 -15.66 -17.19 -5.03
CA ASP A 96 -14.93 -18.12 -5.89
C ASP A 96 -14.86 -17.63 -7.34
N PHE A 97 -15.96 -17.09 -7.87
CA PHE A 97 -15.97 -16.48 -9.19
C PHE A 97 -15.00 -15.29 -9.25
N MET A 98 -15.03 -14.38 -8.27
CA MET A 98 -14.15 -13.20 -8.27
C MET A 98 -12.66 -13.55 -8.25
N VAL A 99 -12.28 -14.67 -7.62
CA VAL A 99 -10.87 -15.13 -7.57
C VAL A 99 -10.51 -16.07 -8.72
N SER A 100 -11.46 -16.46 -9.55
CA SER A 100 -11.19 -17.20 -10.78
C SER A 100 -10.52 -16.30 -11.82
N GLU A 101 -9.85 -16.90 -12.81
CA GLU A 101 -9.26 -16.14 -13.91
C GLU A 101 -10.32 -15.31 -14.67
N GLU A 102 -11.47 -15.90 -14.97
CA GLU A 102 -12.57 -15.24 -15.64
C GLU A 102 -13.09 -14.04 -14.87
N GLY A 103 -13.43 -14.24 -13.59
CA GLY A 103 -13.95 -13.18 -12.72
C GLY A 103 -12.94 -12.07 -12.49
N ASN A 104 -11.68 -12.43 -12.28
CA ASN A 104 -10.60 -11.46 -12.10
C ASN A 104 -10.38 -10.63 -13.37
N ASN A 105 -10.37 -11.26 -14.54
CA ASN A 105 -10.24 -10.53 -15.80
C ASN A 105 -11.45 -9.62 -16.04
N LEU A 106 -12.66 -10.09 -15.78
CA LEU A 106 -13.85 -9.26 -15.88
C LEU A 106 -13.77 -8.02 -14.96
N LEU A 107 -13.36 -8.20 -13.73
CA LEU A 107 -13.28 -7.09 -12.75
C LEU A 107 -12.15 -6.10 -13.06
N ARG A 108 -11.09 -6.54 -13.67
CA ARG A 108 -9.91 -5.69 -13.94
C ARG A 108 -9.87 -5.12 -15.33
N LEU A 109 -10.08 -5.97 -16.31
CA LEU A 109 -10.00 -5.60 -17.71
C LEU A 109 -11.35 -5.17 -18.27
N GLY A 110 -12.42 -5.80 -17.79
CA GLY A 110 -13.75 -5.64 -18.34
C GLY A 110 -14.04 -6.68 -19.42
N ILE A 111 -14.85 -6.30 -20.41
CA ILE A 111 -15.28 -7.15 -21.52
C ILE A 111 -14.37 -6.86 -22.73
N GLU A 112 -13.75 -7.91 -23.28
CA GLU A 112 -12.93 -7.83 -24.49
C GLU A 112 -13.78 -7.34 -25.67
N GLY A 113 -13.21 -6.44 -26.45
CA GLY A 113 -13.89 -5.78 -27.58
C GLY A 113 -14.72 -4.55 -27.18
N ILE A 114 -15.05 -4.40 -25.89
CA ILE A 114 -15.74 -3.22 -25.36
C ILE A 114 -14.75 -2.37 -24.54
N HIS A 115 -14.24 -2.91 -23.45
CA HIS A 115 -13.38 -2.18 -22.52
C HIS A 115 -11.90 -2.28 -22.83
N TYR A 116 -11.51 -3.30 -23.58
CA TYR A 116 -10.14 -3.52 -24.01
C TYR A 116 -10.07 -4.38 -25.28
N THR A 117 -8.92 -4.35 -25.93
CA THR A 117 -8.51 -5.30 -26.95
C THR A 117 -7.14 -5.88 -26.60
N LYS A 118 -6.85 -7.06 -27.13
CA LYS A 118 -5.51 -7.67 -27.03
C LYS A 118 -4.68 -7.33 -28.27
N ASP A 119 -3.42 -6.94 -28.02
CA ASP A 119 -2.39 -6.79 -29.05
C ASP A 119 -1.21 -7.68 -28.68
N GLY A 120 -1.20 -8.92 -29.17
CA GLY A 120 -0.32 -9.96 -28.69
C GLY A 120 -0.58 -10.27 -27.23
N ASP A 121 0.44 -10.12 -26.38
CA ASP A 121 0.35 -10.32 -24.92
C ASP A 121 -0.05 -9.02 -24.18
N ASP A 122 -0.14 -7.91 -24.89
CA ASP A 122 -0.47 -6.62 -24.30
C ASP A 122 -1.98 -6.34 -24.33
N ILE A 123 -2.41 -5.54 -23.35
CA ILE A 123 -3.79 -5.07 -23.21
C ILE A 123 -3.86 -3.59 -23.60
N VAL A 124 -4.72 -3.28 -24.54
CA VAL A 124 -5.03 -1.90 -24.94
C VAL A 124 -6.40 -1.53 -24.39
N PHE A 125 -6.44 -0.61 -23.45
CA PHE A 125 -7.69 -0.16 -22.83
C PHE A 125 -8.43 0.86 -23.69
N HIS A 126 -9.74 0.73 -23.73
CA HIS A 126 -10.65 1.70 -24.32
C HIS A 126 -11.17 2.61 -23.20
N GLU A 127 -10.42 3.67 -22.89
CA GLU A 127 -10.63 4.48 -21.69
C GLU A 127 -12.01 5.13 -21.62
N GLU A 128 -12.57 5.57 -22.76
CA GLU A 128 -13.91 6.16 -22.82
C GLU A 128 -15.00 5.14 -22.42
N GLU A 129 -14.92 3.91 -22.92
CA GLU A 129 -15.88 2.86 -22.58
C GLU A 129 -15.72 2.39 -21.13
N ARG A 130 -14.48 2.29 -20.67
CA ARG A 130 -14.18 1.97 -19.27
C ARG A 130 -14.73 3.03 -18.31
N ALA A 131 -14.64 4.30 -18.68
CA ALA A 131 -15.18 5.39 -17.87
C ALA A 131 -16.71 5.35 -17.76
N LYS A 132 -17.42 4.97 -18.83
CA LYS A 132 -18.89 4.81 -18.82
C LYS A 132 -19.34 3.74 -17.83
N ASP A 133 -18.59 2.66 -17.71
CA ASP A 133 -18.90 1.51 -16.85
C ASP A 133 -18.17 1.55 -15.51
N ALA A 134 -17.68 2.73 -15.11
CA ALA A 134 -17.06 3.00 -13.82
C ALA A 134 -15.83 2.11 -13.49
N PHE A 135 -15.05 1.73 -14.48
CA PHE A 135 -13.75 1.07 -14.31
C PHE A 135 -12.68 2.09 -13.87
N SER A 136 -12.96 2.87 -12.85
CA SER A 136 -12.02 3.80 -12.26
C SER A 136 -11.41 3.23 -10.99
N THR A 137 -10.31 3.83 -10.53
CA THR A 137 -9.66 3.45 -9.26
C THR A 137 -10.57 3.61 -8.03
N ASN A 138 -11.68 4.29 -8.17
CA ASN A 138 -12.69 4.49 -7.11
C ASN A 138 -14.03 3.81 -7.45
N GLY A 139 -14.09 3.08 -8.57
CA GLY A 139 -15.30 2.41 -9.02
C GLY A 139 -15.56 1.08 -8.30
N TRP A 140 -16.74 0.54 -8.52
CA TRP A 140 -17.19 -0.74 -7.95
C TRP A 140 -16.30 -1.91 -8.38
N ALA A 141 -15.82 -1.92 -9.61
CA ALA A 141 -14.96 -2.97 -10.13
C ALA A 141 -13.62 -3.01 -9.37
N HIS A 142 -13.04 -1.84 -9.08
CA HIS A 142 -11.83 -1.76 -8.26
C HIS A 142 -12.09 -2.28 -6.85
N ALA A 143 -13.18 -1.88 -6.22
CA ALA A 143 -13.53 -2.33 -4.86
C ALA A 143 -13.68 -3.86 -4.78
N LEU A 144 -14.34 -4.49 -5.76
CA LEU A 144 -14.47 -5.94 -5.84
C LEU A 144 -13.14 -6.63 -6.17
N ALA A 145 -12.34 -6.07 -7.09
CA ALA A 145 -11.03 -6.61 -7.46
C ALA A 145 -10.02 -6.62 -6.31
N TRP A 146 -10.18 -5.78 -5.30
CA TRP A 146 -9.33 -5.80 -4.10
C TRP A 146 -9.44 -7.10 -3.31
N GLY A 147 -10.55 -7.78 -3.37
CA GLY A 147 -10.73 -9.10 -2.76
C GLY A 147 -10.15 -10.26 -3.57
N SER A 148 -9.75 -10.03 -4.81
CA SER A 148 -9.17 -11.06 -5.67
C SER A 148 -7.64 -10.98 -5.62
N PHE A 149 -7.00 -12.04 -5.10
CA PHE A 149 -5.54 -12.12 -4.94
C PHE A 149 -4.78 -12.47 -6.23
N TYR A 150 -5.47 -12.62 -7.33
CA TYR A 150 -4.85 -12.78 -8.63
C TYR A 150 -4.36 -11.41 -9.11
N TRP A 151 -3.21 -11.03 -8.58
CA TRP A 151 -2.56 -9.79 -8.94
C TRP A 151 -1.29 -10.16 -9.72
N PRO A 152 -1.34 -10.27 -11.04
CA PRO A 152 -0.10 -10.24 -11.76
C PRO A 152 0.50 -8.85 -11.55
N LEU A 153 1.64 -8.79 -10.93
CA LEU A 153 2.51 -7.60 -10.89
C LEU A 153 2.98 -7.23 -12.31
N GLU A 154 2.36 -7.85 -13.29
CA GLU A 154 2.76 -7.82 -14.67
C GLU A 154 2.11 -6.67 -15.41
N SER A 155 2.70 -6.37 -16.52
CA SER A 155 2.45 -5.29 -17.46
C SER A 155 0.98 -4.99 -17.81
N ASN A 156 0.08 -5.93 -17.64
CA ASN A 156 -1.34 -5.84 -17.96
C ASN A 156 -2.12 -4.83 -17.10
N TYR A 157 -1.47 -4.30 -16.08
CA TYR A 157 -2.07 -3.37 -15.13
C TYR A 157 -2.00 -1.92 -15.56
N ILE A 158 -1.00 -1.62 -16.38
CA ILE A 158 -0.74 -0.29 -16.89
C ILE A 158 -0.97 -0.36 -18.39
N PRO A 159 -1.88 0.45 -18.93
CA PRO A 159 -2.15 0.47 -20.36
C PRO A 159 -0.86 0.61 -21.17
N VAL A 160 -0.76 -0.12 -22.27
CA VAL A 160 0.38 0.00 -23.21
C VAL A 160 0.50 1.43 -23.72
N THR A 161 -0.64 2.11 -23.82
CA THR A 161 -0.75 3.50 -24.26
C THR A 161 -0.41 4.52 -23.18
N ASP A 162 -0.23 4.09 -21.91
CA ASP A 162 0.17 5.02 -20.85
C ASP A 162 1.61 5.48 -21.06
N PRO A 163 1.86 6.79 -21.21
CA PRO A 163 3.20 7.32 -21.43
C PRO A 163 4.16 7.07 -20.25
N ASN A 164 3.63 6.72 -19.10
CA ASN A 164 4.42 6.45 -17.90
C ASN A 164 4.63 4.95 -17.64
N ARG A 165 4.18 4.07 -18.53
CA ARG A 165 4.24 2.62 -18.34
C ARG A 165 5.63 2.11 -17.98
N GLU A 166 6.66 2.47 -18.73
CA GLU A 166 8.04 2.05 -18.48
C GLU A 166 8.53 2.52 -17.09
N ARG A 167 8.20 3.75 -16.72
CA ARG A 167 8.56 4.31 -15.42
C ARG A 167 7.86 3.57 -14.27
N ALA A 168 6.60 3.21 -14.47
CA ALA A 168 5.84 2.45 -13.49
C ALA A 168 6.37 1.03 -13.33
N LEU A 169 6.74 0.35 -14.41
CA LEU A 169 7.39 -0.97 -14.37
C LEU A 169 8.76 -0.89 -13.69
N HIS A 170 9.53 0.16 -13.97
CA HIS A 170 10.80 0.40 -13.28
C HIS A 170 10.64 0.54 -11.76
N THR A 171 9.53 1.10 -11.29
CA THR A 171 9.21 1.18 -9.85
C THR A 171 9.11 -0.20 -9.20
N VAL A 172 8.57 -1.19 -9.92
CA VAL A 172 8.51 -2.59 -9.47
C VAL A 172 9.90 -3.17 -9.30
N ASP A 173 10.78 -2.93 -10.27
CA ASP A 173 12.17 -3.39 -10.21
C ASP A 173 12.92 -2.79 -9.03
N LEU A 174 12.79 -1.48 -8.82
CA LEU A 174 13.40 -0.79 -7.68
C LEU A 174 12.92 -1.37 -6.34
N ALA A 175 11.63 -1.58 -6.18
CA ALA A 175 11.08 -2.16 -4.95
C ALA A 175 11.60 -3.58 -4.72
N THR A 176 11.71 -4.38 -5.77
CA THR A 176 12.19 -5.77 -5.70
C THR A 176 13.64 -5.85 -5.23
N GLN A 177 14.48 -4.88 -5.59
CA GLN A 177 15.89 -4.85 -5.22
C GLN A 177 16.13 -4.67 -3.72
N CYS A 178 15.21 -4.04 -2.99
CA CYS A 178 15.38 -3.76 -1.57
C CYS A 178 14.29 -4.38 -0.68
N GLN A 179 13.56 -5.38 -1.17
CA GLN A 179 12.58 -6.09 -0.36
C GLN A 179 13.22 -6.93 0.74
N VAL A 180 12.80 -6.70 1.97
CA VAL A 180 13.18 -7.52 3.13
C VAL A 180 11.97 -8.39 3.49
N PRO A 181 12.10 -9.72 3.43
CA PRO A 181 11.00 -10.61 3.80
C PRO A 181 10.72 -10.52 5.29
N ASN A 182 9.45 -10.56 5.67
CA ASN A 182 9.09 -10.79 7.05
C ASN A 182 9.36 -12.28 7.38
N LEU A 183 10.22 -12.53 8.34
CA LEU A 183 10.58 -13.87 8.78
C LEU A 183 9.50 -14.47 9.71
N ILE A 184 8.74 -13.63 10.38
CA ILE A 184 7.62 -14.04 11.24
C ILE A 184 6.39 -14.22 10.35
N LYS A 185 6.05 -15.45 10.04
CA LYS A 185 4.98 -15.77 9.07
C LYS A 185 3.59 -15.80 9.68
N GLN A 186 3.49 -16.03 10.97
CA GLN A 186 2.22 -16.11 11.70
C GLN A 186 2.39 -15.41 13.04
N LYS A 187 1.39 -14.65 13.42
CA LYS A 187 1.30 -14.10 14.76
C LYS A 187 1.08 -15.23 15.76
N THR A 188 1.79 -15.18 16.86
CA THR A 188 1.52 -16.07 17.99
C THR A 188 0.21 -15.68 18.64
N GLN A 189 -0.38 -16.58 19.44
CA GLN A 189 -1.60 -16.27 20.19
C GLN A 189 -1.37 -15.08 21.15
N VAL A 190 -0.23 -15.02 21.77
CA VAL A 190 0.19 -13.91 22.66
C VAL A 190 0.27 -12.58 21.91
N GLU A 191 0.82 -12.59 20.70
CA GLU A 191 0.87 -11.40 19.84
C GLU A 191 -0.52 -10.94 19.38
N ILE A 192 -1.44 -11.88 19.14
CA ILE A 192 -2.83 -11.55 18.81
C ILE A 192 -3.52 -10.87 19.99
N GLU A 193 -3.27 -11.32 21.20
CA GLU A 193 -3.89 -10.80 22.43
C GLU A 193 -3.29 -9.46 22.87
N ASN A 194 -1.97 -9.32 22.84
CA ASN A 194 -1.24 -8.17 23.37
C ASN A 194 -0.71 -7.19 22.32
N GLY A 195 -0.65 -7.59 21.04
CA GLY A 195 0.02 -6.84 19.99
C GLY A 195 -0.50 -5.41 19.83
N ALA A 196 -1.80 -5.20 19.88
CA ALA A 196 -2.38 -3.86 19.76
C ALA A 196 -1.93 -2.92 20.89
N ALA A 197 -1.86 -3.41 22.13
CA ALA A 197 -1.43 -2.61 23.27
C ALA A 197 0.05 -2.21 23.16
N VAL A 198 0.91 -3.12 22.72
CA VAL A 198 2.35 -2.81 22.53
C VAL A 198 2.61 -1.91 21.34
N ASP A 199 1.79 -1.98 20.28
CA ASP A 199 1.85 -1.08 19.14
C ASP A 199 1.43 0.35 19.54
N ASP A 200 0.43 0.50 20.38
CA ASP A 200 0.01 1.81 20.92
C ASP A 200 1.11 2.44 21.77
N ILE A 201 1.81 1.66 22.60
CA ILE A 201 2.95 2.13 23.38
C ILE A 201 4.06 2.64 22.46
N TYR A 202 4.41 1.86 21.44
CA TYR A 202 5.41 2.28 20.45
C TYR A 202 5.02 3.61 19.81
N THR A 203 3.79 3.73 19.35
CA THR A 203 3.28 4.93 18.69
C THR A 203 3.34 6.15 19.60
N GLN A 204 2.98 5.99 20.87
CA GLN A 204 3.00 7.06 21.87
C GLN A 204 4.43 7.57 22.10
N TYR A 205 5.37 6.71 22.47
CA TYR A 205 6.74 7.13 22.76
C TYR A 205 7.46 7.67 21.54
N PHE A 206 7.22 7.06 20.37
CA PHE A 206 7.74 7.59 19.11
C PHE A 206 7.25 9.00 18.83
N SER A 207 5.96 9.26 19.06
CA SER A 207 5.36 10.59 18.92
C SER A 207 5.94 11.59 19.90
N ASP A 208 6.15 11.19 21.15
CA ASP A 208 6.68 12.08 22.19
C ASP A 208 8.15 12.45 21.96
N MET A 209 8.96 11.52 21.44
CA MET A 209 10.32 11.81 20.97
C MET A 209 10.31 12.77 19.77
N LEU A 210 9.45 12.53 18.76
CA LEU A 210 9.35 13.42 17.59
C LEU A 210 8.90 14.83 17.96
N GLN A 211 8.04 14.97 18.97
CA GLN A 211 7.58 16.28 19.45
C GLN A 211 8.56 16.97 20.42
N GLY A 212 9.69 16.33 20.72
CA GLY A 212 10.67 16.87 21.66
C GLY A 212 10.22 16.88 23.13
N LYS A 213 9.16 16.12 23.48
CA LYS A 213 8.71 15.98 24.86
C LYS A 213 9.64 15.08 25.68
N LEU A 214 10.30 14.14 25.00
CA LEU A 214 11.32 13.25 25.54
C LEU A 214 12.57 13.35 24.66
N SER A 215 13.74 13.22 25.26
CA SER A 215 14.95 12.96 24.49
C SER A 215 14.85 11.57 23.84
N ILE A 216 15.63 11.33 22.78
CA ILE A 216 15.66 10.03 22.12
C ILE A 216 16.07 8.93 23.09
N GLU A 217 17.12 9.20 23.91
CA GLU A 217 17.65 8.27 24.89
C GLU A 217 16.60 7.91 25.94
N GLU A 218 15.95 8.89 26.57
CA GLU A 218 14.89 8.68 27.55
C GLU A 218 13.68 7.98 26.93
N GLY A 219 13.29 8.40 25.72
CA GLY A 219 12.15 7.82 25.02
C GLY A 219 12.36 6.35 24.67
N VAL A 220 13.55 5.97 24.19
CA VAL A 220 13.88 4.56 23.88
C VAL A 220 13.94 3.71 25.16
N GLU A 221 14.52 4.22 26.23
CA GLU A 221 14.56 3.50 27.52
C GLU A 221 13.16 3.25 28.07
N GLN A 222 12.35 4.31 28.13
CA GLN A 222 10.98 4.21 28.64
C GLN A 222 10.09 3.33 27.73
N LEU A 223 10.21 3.48 26.40
CA LEU A 223 9.54 2.61 25.44
C LEU A 223 9.87 1.15 25.69
N SER A 224 11.17 0.81 25.74
CA SER A 224 11.62 -0.57 25.96
C SER A 224 11.05 -1.16 27.24
N LYS A 225 11.10 -0.41 28.32
CA LYS A 225 10.56 -0.84 29.63
C LYS A 225 9.05 -1.03 29.60
N SER A 226 8.31 -0.06 29.06
CA SER A 226 6.85 -0.12 28.97
C SER A 226 6.39 -1.23 28.03
N TRP A 227 7.03 -1.36 26.86
CA TRP A 227 6.72 -2.38 25.88
C TRP A 227 6.88 -3.80 26.49
N ARG A 228 8.03 -4.06 27.15
CA ARG A 228 8.28 -5.35 27.79
C ARG A 228 7.27 -5.65 28.90
N SER A 229 6.98 -4.66 29.75
CA SER A 229 6.08 -4.86 30.91
C SER A 229 4.61 -5.01 30.55
N GLN A 230 4.20 -4.65 29.35
CA GLN A 230 2.80 -4.70 28.92
C GLN A 230 2.53 -5.77 27.84
N GLY A 231 3.29 -6.86 27.86
CA GLY A 231 3.09 -8.03 27.03
C GLY A 231 4.18 -8.26 25.97
N GLY A 232 5.09 -7.32 25.77
CA GLY A 232 6.17 -7.47 24.80
C GLY A 232 7.16 -8.57 25.17
N GLU A 233 7.45 -8.78 26.44
CA GLU A 233 8.32 -9.87 26.89
C GLU A 233 7.72 -11.24 26.54
N GLU A 234 6.43 -11.42 26.80
CA GLU A 234 5.70 -12.65 26.48
C GLU A 234 5.64 -12.91 24.97
N ILE A 235 5.55 -11.86 24.18
CA ILE A 235 5.63 -11.95 22.68
C ILE A 235 7.02 -12.43 22.28
N LEU A 236 8.09 -11.89 22.86
CA LEU A 236 9.46 -12.31 22.54
C LEU A 236 9.73 -13.77 22.92
N GLU A 237 9.18 -14.24 24.03
CA GLU A 237 9.31 -15.63 24.46
C GLU A 237 8.52 -16.62 23.60
N ALA A 238 7.47 -16.13 22.91
CA ALA A 238 6.59 -16.95 22.08
C ALA A 238 7.05 -17.08 20.61
N VAL A 239 8.06 -16.32 20.18
CA VAL A 239 8.64 -16.32 18.82
C VAL A 239 9.90 -17.17 18.81
#